data_d7cb6437e698acd05bb88d8d12f19db5
#
_entry.id   d7cb6437e698acd05bb88d8d12f19db5
#
_cell.length_a   1.000
_cell.length_b   1.000
_cell.length_c   1.000
_cell.angle_alpha   90.00
_cell.angle_beta   90.00
_cell.angle_gamma   90.00
#
_symmetry.space_group_name_H-M   'P 1'
#
loop_
_entity.id
_entity.type
_entity.pdbx_description
1 polymer ?
#
loop_
_entity_poly.entity_id
_entity_poly.type
_entity_poly.pdbx_seq_one_letter_code
_entity_poly.pdbx_strand_id
1 'polypeptide(L)'
;MILEYCLEHETFFDVFGGTGVVTAEMLDAVQSAIVNDFLYSNEICYKAFFGRGCYDVQKLKQFADEVVVVDRKVLGDNYVSLNYGGRYFEYGDAKLIGAVREKIQSDYEAGRLNEREFDILLASLLYSFDRCANTVGHYDAYIKKSCHSNFVFELIEPVVSEVDVTIYKEDANELARRVSADVAFVDPPYNSRQYSRFYHVLETIVKWDKPFLSGTAMKPPLENMSEYSRVNAPIVFADLIRNLKVRYIVVTYNNTYDSKSSSSRNKITLEQIKEILDLRGKTRIFEKSHSRFNAGKTDSTKHKEILFITEVDE
;
A
#
# COMPACT_ATOMS: atom_id res chain seq x y z
N MET A 1 16.38 5.18 14.51
CA MET A 1 17.00 6.30 13.76
C MET A 1 16.08 7.51 13.64
N ILE A 2 14.85 7.43 13.12
CA ILE A 2 13.97 8.62 13.07
C ILE A 2 13.89 9.27 14.44
N LEU A 3 13.44 8.55 15.47
CA LEU A 3 13.30 9.03 16.84
C LEU A 3 14.61 9.49 17.49
N GLU A 4 15.76 9.06 17.00
CA GLU A 4 17.08 9.42 17.52
C GLU A 4 17.59 10.74 16.93
N TYR A 5 17.27 11.00 15.66
CA TYR A 5 17.82 12.14 14.91
C TYR A 5 16.82 13.26 14.69
N CYS A 6 15.52 12.97 14.70
CA CYS A 6 14.46 13.96 14.62
C CYS A 6 14.00 14.28 16.05
N LEU A 7 14.63 15.29 16.67
CA LEU A 7 14.42 15.61 18.09
C LEU A 7 13.00 16.12 18.39
N GLU A 8 12.37 16.77 17.42
CA GLU A 8 10.97 17.17 17.48
C GLU A 8 10.19 16.36 16.47
N HIS A 9 9.25 15.54 16.93
CA HIS A 9 8.50 14.59 16.13
C HIS A 9 7.08 14.37 16.67
N GLU A 10 6.46 15.40 17.22
CA GLU A 10 5.09 15.31 17.76
C GLU A 10 4.08 14.98 16.64
N THR A 11 4.35 15.45 15.42
CA THR A 11 3.52 15.23 14.25
C THR A 11 4.29 14.53 13.13
N PHE A 12 3.74 13.45 12.60
CA PHE A 12 4.38 12.59 11.60
C PHE A 12 3.55 12.54 10.32
N PHE A 13 4.19 12.71 9.17
CA PHE A 13 3.56 12.58 7.85
C PHE A 13 4.23 11.49 7.02
N ASP A 14 3.51 10.38 6.82
CA ASP A 14 3.88 9.29 5.92
C ASP A 14 3.35 9.62 4.51
N VAL A 15 4.24 10.11 3.65
CA VAL A 15 3.88 10.69 2.34
C VAL A 15 3.46 9.62 1.33
N PHE A 16 4.08 8.43 1.42
CA PHE A 16 3.81 7.26 0.57
C PHE A 16 3.68 6.02 1.47
N GLY A 17 2.62 5.97 2.25
CA GLY A 17 2.46 5.05 3.37
C GLY A 17 2.47 3.56 3.01
N GLY A 18 2.18 3.19 1.74
CA GLY A 18 2.23 1.80 1.29
C GLY A 18 1.38 0.88 2.15
N THR A 19 2.02 -0.05 2.87
CA THR A 19 1.31 -0.96 3.79
C THR A 19 0.93 -0.30 5.13
N GLY A 20 1.37 0.93 5.41
CA GLY A 20 1.12 1.65 6.66
C GLY A 20 2.01 1.21 7.84
N VAL A 21 2.98 0.34 7.61
CA VAL A 21 3.83 -0.21 8.68
C VAL A 21 4.66 0.86 9.38
N VAL A 22 5.19 1.85 8.64
CA VAL A 22 5.97 2.94 9.24
C VAL A 22 5.07 3.84 10.07
N THR A 23 3.88 4.17 9.56
CA THR A 23 2.87 4.89 10.35
C THR A 23 2.56 4.15 11.64
N ALA A 24 2.27 2.84 11.58
CA ALA A 24 1.95 2.03 12.77
C ALA A 24 3.09 2.07 13.81
N GLU A 25 4.35 1.92 13.40
CA GLU A 25 5.52 1.97 14.29
C GLU A 25 5.75 3.35 14.93
N MET A 26 5.30 4.41 14.25
CA MET A 26 5.46 5.78 14.79
C MET A 26 4.38 6.16 15.79
N LEU A 27 3.24 5.47 15.85
CA LEU A 27 2.11 5.86 16.73
C LEU A 27 2.46 5.89 18.21
N ASP A 28 3.42 5.07 18.65
CA ASP A 28 3.85 5.06 20.05
C ASP A 28 4.74 6.27 20.42
N ALA A 29 5.18 7.05 19.41
CA ALA A 29 6.15 8.12 19.60
C ALA A 29 5.64 9.53 19.22
N VAL A 30 4.46 9.62 18.60
CA VAL A 30 3.92 10.89 18.09
C VAL A 30 2.58 11.21 18.73
N GLN A 31 2.15 12.47 18.64
CA GLN A 31 0.84 12.92 19.13
C GLN A 31 -0.22 12.85 18.02
N SER A 32 0.19 13.00 16.77
CA SER A 32 -0.68 12.83 15.61
C SER A 32 0.09 12.34 14.39
N ALA A 33 -0.60 11.65 13.49
CA ALA A 33 -0.03 11.17 12.26
C ALA A 33 -0.91 11.51 11.04
N ILE A 34 -0.26 11.70 9.91
CA ILE A 34 -0.88 11.83 8.60
C ILE A 34 -0.33 10.70 7.75
N VAL A 35 -1.20 9.92 7.12
CA VAL A 35 -0.80 8.89 6.16
C VAL A 35 -1.48 9.12 4.82
N ASN A 36 -0.70 9.03 3.75
CA ASN A 36 -1.19 9.19 2.40
C ASN A 36 -0.69 8.06 1.49
N ASP A 37 -1.53 7.68 0.56
CA ASP A 37 -1.14 6.83 -0.57
C ASP A 37 -2.03 7.14 -1.77
N PHE A 38 -1.66 6.63 -2.95
CA PHE A 38 -2.39 6.86 -4.18
C PHE A 38 -3.38 5.73 -4.51
N LEU A 39 -3.30 4.59 -3.79
CA LEU A 39 -4.09 3.40 -4.05
C LEU A 39 -5.35 3.35 -3.16
N TYR A 40 -6.46 2.90 -3.74
CA TYR A 40 -7.71 2.64 -3.00
C TYR A 40 -7.54 1.51 -1.98
N SER A 41 -6.78 0.47 -2.33
CA SER A 41 -6.51 -0.66 -1.43
C SER A 41 -5.75 -0.21 -0.17
N ASN A 42 -4.79 0.70 -0.30
CA ASN A 42 -4.05 1.22 0.85
C ASN A 42 -4.93 2.12 1.71
N GLU A 43 -5.76 2.99 1.11
CA GLU A 43 -6.73 3.80 1.85
C GLU A 43 -7.65 2.94 2.73
N ILE A 44 -8.22 1.86 2.18
CA ILE A 44 -9.07 0.93 2.95
C ILE A 44 -8.29 0.27 4.08
N CYS A 45 -7.05 -0.15 3.84
CA CYS A 45 -6.20 -0.70 4.89
C CYS A 45 -5.94 0.32 6.01
N TYR A 46 -5.64 1.58 5.68
CA TYR A 46 -5.45 2.62 6.71
C TYR A 46 -6.73 2.88 7.49
N LYS A 47 -7.88 2.98 6.83
CA LYS A 47 -9.18 3.12 7.49
C LYS A 47 -9.46 1.93 8.40
N ALA A 48 -9.11 0.72 7.99
CA ALA A 48 -9.28 -0.48 8.80
C ALA A 48 -8.31 -0.57 9.98
N PHE A 49 -7.05 -0.18 9.82
CA PHE A 49 -6.07 -0.27 10.90
C PHE A 49 -6.12 0.93 11.84
N PHE A 50 -6.21 2.15 11.30
CA PHE A 50 -6.03 3.40 12.06
C PHE A 50 -7.32 4.20 12.22
N GLY A 51 -8.38 3.88 11.45
CA GLY A 51 -9.62 4.64 11.48
C GLY A 51 -10.26 4.62 12.87
N ARG A 52 -10.92 5.74 13.20
CA ARG A 52 -11.69 5.90 14.44
C ARG A 52 -13.13 5.47 14.22
N GLY A 53 -13.83 5.22 15.29
CA GLY A 53 -15.22 4.83 15.30
C GLY A 53 -15.47 3.49 15.97
N CYS A 54 -16.68 3.28 16.42
CA CYS A 54 -17.08 2.04 17.08
C CYS A 54 -17.34 0.94 16.04
N TYR A 55 -17.00 -0.27 16.37
CA TYR A 55 -17.37 -1.48 15.64
C TYR A 55 -17.71 -2.60 16.59
N ASP A 56 -18.61 -3.49 16.18
CA ASP A 56 -19.02 -4.65 16.97
C ASP A 56 -18.18 -5.87 16.60
N VAL A 57 -17.25 -6.22 17.49
CA VAL A 57 -16.35 -7.37 17.33
C VAL A 57 -17.12 -8.68 17.17
N GLN A 58 -18.26 -8.85 17.88
CA GLN A 58 -19.03 -10.08 17.78
C GLN A 58 -19.72 -10.19 16.41
N LYS A 59 -20.24 -9.08 15.90
CA LYS A 59 -20.81 -9.02 14.54
C LYS A 59 -19.76 -9.38 13.49
N LEU A 60 -18.54 -8.83 13.58
CA LEU A 60 -17.46 -9.15 12.64
C LEU A 60 -17.07 -10.63 12.73
N LYS A 61 -16.96 -11.19 13.92
CA LYS A 61 -16.69 -12.62 14.12
C LYS A 61 -17.80 -13.48 13.53
N GLN A 62 -19.07 -13.14 13.79
CA GLN A 62 -20.20 -13.85 13.20
C GLN A 62 -20.15 -13.81 11.67
N PHE A 63 -19.84 -12.65 11.07
CA PHE A 63 -19.66 -12.54 9.62
C PHE A 63 -18.56 -13.49 9.12
N ALA A 64 -17.42 -13.56 9.80
CA ALA A 64 -16.32 -14.46 9.44
C ALA A 64 -16.73 -15.94 9.54
N ASP A 65 -17.43 -16.32 10.61
CA ASP A 65 -17.94 -17.68 10.81
C ASP A 65 -18.93 -18.08 9.72
N GLU A 66 -19.82 -17.16 9.30
CA GLU A 66 -20.74 -17.37 8.18
C GLU A 66 -19.99 -17.65 6.88
N VAL A 67 -18.88 -16.96 6.62
CA VAL A 67 -18.07 -17.17 5.42
C VAL A 67 -17.39 -18.55 5.41
N VAL A 68 -16.90 -19.00 6.57
CA VAL A 68 -16.17 -20.28 6.69
C VAL A 68 -17.05 -21.49 6.31
N VAL A 69 -18.35 -21.46 6.63
CA VAL A 69 -19.27 -22.57 6.38
C VAL A 69 -19.86 -22.60 4.97
N VAL A 70 -19.53 -21.62 4.11
CA VAL A 70 -20.06 -21.55 2.74
C VAL A 70 -19.50 -22.68 1.88
N ASP A 71 -20.38 -23.52 1.33
CA ASP A 71 -19.98 -24.51 0.33
C ASP A 71 -19.74 -23.82 -1.04
N ARG A 72 -18.48 -23.80 -1.46
CA ARG A 72 -18.07 -23.20 -2.74
C ARG A 72 -18.74 -23.82 -3.96
N LYS A 73 -19.21 -25.09 -3.85
CA LYS A 73 -19.82 -25.82 -4.97
C LYS A 73 -21.21 -25.29 -5.33
N VAL A 74 -21.92 -24.71 -4.37
CA VAL A 74 -23.27 -24.16 -4.62
C VAL A 74 -23.24 -22.71 -5.08
N LEU A 75 -22.08 -22.05 -5.03
CA LEU A 75 -21.93 -20.65 -5.45
C LEU A 75 -22.00 -20.53 -6.98
N GLY A 76 -22.80 -19.57 -7.45
CA GLY A 76 -22.83 -19.15 -8.84
C GLY A 76 -21.57 -18.39 -9.25
N ASP A 77 -21.39 -18.21 -10.56
CA ASP A 77 -20.33 -17.37 -11.10
C ASP A 77 -20.59 -15.90 -10.75
N ASN A 78 -19.51 -15.17 -10.53
CA ASN A 78 -19.53 -13.76 -10.23
C ASN A 78 -18.35 -13.03 -10.92
N TYR A 79 -18.28 -11.72 -10.74
CA TYR A 79 -17.25 -10.92 -11.38
C TYR A 79 -15.81 -11.42 -11.10
N VAL A 80 -15.52 -11.85 -9.86
CA VAL A 80 -14.19 -12.34 -9.48
C VAL A 80 -13.90 -13.69 -10.13
N SER A 81 -14.84 -14.65 -10.08
CA SER A 81 -14.62 -15.98 -10.67
C SER A 81 -14.45 -15.93 -12.19
N LEU A 82 -15.24 -15.09 -12.88
CA LEU A 82 -15.18 -14.96 -14.35
C LEU A 82 -13.89 -14.31 -14.85
N ASN A 83 -13.33 -13.39 -14.07
CA ASN A 83 -12.15 -12.63 -14.49
C ASN A 83 -10.83 -13.18 -13.90
N TYR A 84 -10.82 -13.62 -12.66
CA TYR A 84 -9.62 -13.98 -11.93
C TYR A 84 -9.52 -15.46 -11.56
N GLY A 85 -10.64 -16.21 -11.67
CA GLY A 85 -10.68 -17.66 -11.45
C GLY A 85 -9.80 -18.43 -12.43
N GLY A 86 -9.08 -19.45 -11.95
CA GLY A 86 -8.14 -20.25 -12.75
C GLY A 86 -6.87 -19.49 -13.18
N ARG A 87 -6.69 -18.24 -12.71
CA ARG A 87 -5.51 -17.41 -12.94
C ARG A 87 -4.83 -17.06 -11.63
N TYR A 88 -5.40 -16.11 -10.91
CA TYR A 88 -4.91 -15.64 -9.61
C TYR A 88 -5.43 -16.49 -8.44
N PHE A 89 -6.60 -17.08 -8.60
CA PHE A 89 -7.25 -17.88 -7.55
C PHE A 89 -7.76 -19.21 -8.15
N GLU A 90 -7.85 -20.25 -7.30
CA GLU A 90 -8.65 -21.41 -7.66
C GLU A 90 -10.10 -20.97 -7.91
N TYR A 91 -10.81 -21.69 -8.81
CA TYR A 91 -12.09 -21.20 -9.31
C TYR A 91 -13.19 -21.14 -8.22
N GLY A 92 -13.23 -22.11 -7.32
CA GLY A 92 -14.15 -22.11 -6.18
C GLY A 92 -13.82 -21.03 -5.16
N ASP A 93 -12.52 -20.79 -4.93
CA ASP A 93 -12.05 -19.68 -4.07
C ASP A 93 -12.42 -18.33 -4.68
N ALA A 94 -12.25 -18.15 -5.99
CA ALA A 94 -12.67 -16.93 -6.70
C ALA A 94 -14.17 -16.65 -6.58
N LYS A 95 -15.02 -17.70 -6.63
CA LYS A 95 -16.45 -17.57 -6.36
C LYS A 95 -16.72 -17.10 -4.93
N LEU A 96 -16.03 -17.67 -3.96
CA LEU A 96 -16.21 -17.29 -2.56
C LEU A 96 -15.73 -15.86 -2.31
N ILE A 97 -14.56 -15.48 -2.81
CA ILE A 97 -14.04 -14.10 -2.70
C ILE A 97 -15.06 -13.10 -3.26
N GLY A 98 -15.61 -13.35 -4.44
CA GLY A 98 -16.63 -12.49 -5.04
C GLY A 98 -17.93 -12.45 -4.24
N ALA A 99 -18.39 -13.59 -3.72
CA ALA A 99 -19.60 -13.67 -2.89
C ALA A 99 -19.42 -12.90 -1.56
N VAL A 100 -18.27 -13.02 -0.92
CA VAL A 100 -17.93 -12.26 0.30
C VAL A 100 -17.90 -10.77 0.00
N ARG A 101 -17.30 -10.35 -1.12
CA ARG A 101 -17.28 -8.93 -1.50
C ARG A 101 -18.68 -8.37 -1.73
N GLU A 102 -19.55 -9.11 -2.42
CA GLU A 102 -20.96 -8.73 -2.61
C GLU A 102 -21.70 -8.65 -1.27
N LYS A 103 -21.48 -9.62 -0.37
CA LYS A 103 -22.11 -9.62 0.94
C LYS A 103 -21.69 -8.39 1.76
N ILE A 104 -20.40 -8.06 1.80
CA ILE A 104 -19.90 -6.85 2.49
C ILE A 104 -20.61 -5.60 1.93
N GLN A 105 -20.71 -5.48 0.60
CA GLN A 105 -21.36 -4.35 -0.04
C GLN A 105 -22.84 -4.26 0.30
N SER A 106 -23.58 -5.37 0.14
CA SER A 106 -25.01 -5.40 0.38
C SER A 106 -25.38 -5.18 1.86
N ASP A 107 -24.53 -5.67 2.79
CA ASP A 107 -24.74 -5.46 4.22
C ASP A 107 -24.48 -3.99 4.61
N TYR A 108 -23.51 -3.34 3.98
CA TYR A 108 -23.26 -1.91 4.15
C TYR A 108 -24.41 -1.06 3.58
N GLU A 109 -24.82 -1.30 2.35
CA GLU A 109 -25.93 -0.58 1.69
C GLU A 109 -27.26 -0.75 2.42
N ALA A 110 -27.47 -1.91 3.05
CA ALA A 110 -28.64 -2.18 3.87
C ALA A 110 -28.56 -1.61 5.31
N GLY A 111 -27.48 -0.90 5.66
CA GLY A 111 -27.26 -0.36 7.01
C GLY A 111 -26.98 -1.40 8.09
N ARG A 112 -26.67 -2.65 7.71
CA ARG A 112 -26.26 -3.71 8.65
C ARG A 112 -24.83 -3.56 9.13
N LEU A 113 -23.97 -2.93 8.33
CA LEU A 113 -22.60 -2.55 8.69
C LEU A 113 -22.50 -1.02 8.75
N ASN A 114 -21.80 -0.51 9.75
CA ASN A 114 -21.36 0.88 9.72
C ASN A 114 -20.07 1.00 8.87
N GLU A 115 -19.60 2.24 8.61
CA GLU A 115 -18.43 2.49 7.78
C GLU A 115 -17.17 1.78 8.33
N ARG A 116 -16.95 1.84 9.65
CA ARG A 116 -15.81 1.20 10.30
C ARG A 116 -15.82 -0.33 10.15
N GLU A 117 -16.98 -0.95 10.30
CA GLU A 117 -17.16 -2.39 10.11
C GLU A 117 -16.95 -2.80 8.65
N PHE A 118 -17.44 -1.99 7.72
CA PHE A 118 -17.21 -2.18 6.28
C PHE A 118 -15.71 -2.14 5.94
N ASP A 119 -14.97 -1.14 6.42
CA ASP A 119 -13.53 -0.99 6.16
C ASP A 119 -12.75 -2.19 6.73
N ILE A 120 -13.05 -2.63 7.95
CA ILE A 120 -12.39 -3.78 8.59
C ILE A 120 -12.66 -5.08 7.79
N LEU A 121 -13.90 -5.35 7.41
CA LEU A 121 -14.23 -6.55 6.64
C LEU A 121 -13.63 -6.53 5.24
N LEU A 122 -13.62 -5.37 4.58
CA LEU A 122 -13.04 -5.24 3.24
C LEU A 122 -11.52 -5.40 3.28
N ALA A 123 -10.83 -4.79 4.23
CA ALA A 123 -9.39 -5.00 4.41
C ALA A 123 -9.08 -6.45 4.79
N SER A 124 -9.89 -7.08 5.65
CA SER A 124 -9.79 -8.51 5.99
C SER A 124 -9.89 -9.39 4.75
N LEU A 125 -10.82 -9.07 3.84
CA LEU A 125 -10.94 -9.77 2.55
C LEU A 125 -9.68 -9.60 1.71
N LEU A 126 -9.12 -8.37 1.60
CA LEU A 126 -7.90 -8.12 0.85
C LEU A 126 -6.72 -8.95 1.36
N TYR A 127 -6.45 -8.90 2.66
CA TYR A 127 -5.38 -9.67 3.29
C TYR A 127 -5.58 -11.18 3.14
N SER A 128 -6.81 -11.66 3.25
CA SER A 128 -7.13 -13.07 3.14
C SER A 128 -6.87 -13.62 1.74
N PHE A 129 -7.31 -12.92 0.69
CA PHE A 129 -7.10 -13.42 -0.67
C PHE A 129 -5.69 -13.15 -1.19
N ASP A 130 -5.01 -12.09 -0.76
CA ASP A 130 -3.63 -11.82 -1.17
C ASP A 130 -2.68 -12.94 -0.74
N ARG A 131 -2.87 -13.49 0.46
CA ARG A 131 -2.10 -14.65 0.96
C ARG A 131 -2.27 -15.92 0.12
N CYS A 132 -3.43 -16.11 -0.52
CA CYS A 132 -3.69 -17.30 -1.34
C CYS A 132 -3.49 -17.05 -2.84
N ALA A 133 -3.15 -15.84 -3.24
CA ALA A 133 -3.02 -15.46 -4.63
C ALA A 133 -1.87 -16.21 -5.33
N ASN A 134 -2.16 -16.78 -6.51
CA ASN A 134 -1.20 -17.50 -7.34
C ASN A 134 -0.26 -16.54 -8.08
N THR A 135 0.54 -15.80 -7.32
CA THR A 135 1.43 -14.74 -7.79
C THR A 135 2.83 -14.88 -7.21
N VAL A 136 3.73 -14.01 -7.65
CA VAL A 136 5.09 -13.85 -7.09
C VAL A 136 5.21 -12.57 -6.25
N GLY A 137 4.12 -12.19 -5.56
CA GLY A 137 4.06 -10.99 -4.72
C GLY A 137 3.50 -9.75 -5.45
N HIS A 138 2.98 -9.90 -6.69
CA HIS A 138 2.27 -8.84 -7.41
C HIS A 138 1.37 -9.43 -8.50
N TYR A 139 0.36 -8.69 -8.94
CA TYR A 139 -0.65 -9.14 -9.91
C TYR A 139 -0.33 -8.78 -11.37
N ASP A 140 0.88 -8.37 -11.68
CA ASP A 140 1.29 -8.11 -13.08
C ASP A 140 1.33 -9.37 -13.93
N ALA A 141 1.54 -10.52 -13.27
CA ALA A 141 1.44 -11.85 -13.86
C ALA A 141 1.05 -12.88 -12.78
N TYR A 142 0.43 -13.96 -13.22
CA TYR A 142 0.15 -15.14 -12.38
C TYR A 142 1.05 -16.31 -12.76
N ILE A 143 1.25 -17.25 -11.82
CA ILE A 143 2.07 -18.44 -12.05
C ILE A 143 1.27 -19.42 -12.91
N LYS A 144 1.83 -19.86 -14.05
CA LYS A 144 1.20 -20.80 -14.98
C LYS A 144 1.20 -22.26 -14.47
N LYS A 145 0.90 -22.47 -13.21
CA LYS A 145 0.68 -23.78 -12.59
C LYS A 145 -0.75 -23.84 -12.07
N SER A 146 -1.22 -25.04 -11.75
CA SER A 146 -2.55 -25.20 -11.14
C SER A 146 -2.65 -24.38 -9.86
N CYS A 147 -3.67 -23.53 -9.75
CA CYS A 147 -4.06 -22.91 -8.50
C CYS A 147 -4.57 -24.00 -7.54
N HIS A 148 -4.24 -23.88 -6.27
CA HIS A 148 -4.75 -24.75 -5.22
C HIS A 148 -5.75 -23.96 -4.37
N SER A 149 -6.84 -24.62 -3.97
CA SER A 149 -7.81 -24.03 -3.06
C SER A 149 -7.21 -23.90 -1.67
N ASN A 150 -7.05 -22.67 -1.21
CA ASN A 150 -6.50 -22.35 0.11
C ASN A 150 -6.98 -20.99 0.66
N PHE A 151 -8.04 -20.41 0.07
CA PHE A 151 -8.61 -19.18 0.61
C PHE A 151 -9.31 -19.46 1.94
N VAL A 152 -8.90 -18.72 2.96
CA VAL A 152 -9.52 -18.66 4.28
C VAL A 152 -9.75 -17.19 4.62
N PHE A 153 -11.00 -16.82 4.93
CA PHE A 153 -11.31 -15.47 5.37
C PHE A 153 -10.91 -15.32 6.84
N GLU A 154 -10.00 -14.38 7.09
CA GLU A 154 -9.51 -14.07 8.44
C GLU A 154 -9.69 -12.59 8.72
N LEU A 155 -10.22 -12.27 9.92
CA LEU A 155 -10.32 -10.88 10.36
C LEU A 155 -8.94 -10.30 10.67
N ILE A 156 -8.71 -9.09 10.22
CA ILE A 156 -7.58 -8.27 10.69
C ILE A 156 -7.94 -7.68 12.06
N GLU A 157 -6.91 -7.35 12.83
CA GLU A 157 -7.04 -6.64 14.09
C GLU A 157 -6.66 -5.17 13.89
N PRO A 158 -7.58 -4.21 14.13
CA PRO A 158 -7.25 -2.79 14.11
C PRO A 158 -6.13 -2.46 15.11
N VAL A 159 -5.31 -1.48 14.79
CA VAL A 159 -4.28 -0.97 15.69
C VAL A 159 -4.95 -0.22 16.83
N VAL A 160 -4.58 -0.55 18.07
CA VAL A 160 -5.06 0.14 19.26
C VAL A 160 -4.11 1.30 19.56
N SER A 161 -4.57 2.52 19.33
CA SER A 161 -3.78 3.74 19.63
C SER A 161 -4.71 4.90 19.96
N GLU A 162 -4.27 5.78 20.87
CA GLU A 162 -4.94 7.04 21.18
C GLU A 162 -4.57 8.15 20.19
N VAL A 163 -3.55 7.93 19.36
CA VAL A 163 -3.04 8.89 18.38
C VAL A 163 -4.06 9.09 17.26
N ASP A 164 -4.31 10.34 16.89
CA ASP A 164 -5.16 10.68 15.76
C ASP A 164 -4.41 10.49 14.43
N VAL A 165 -4.96 9.66 13.53
CA VAL A 165 -4.40 9.42 12.22
C VAL A 165 -5.31 10.00 11.15
N THR A 166 -4.85 11.05 10.48
CA THR A 166 -5.54 11.62 9.32
C THR A 166 -5.14 10.86 8.06
N ILE A 167 -6.13 10.29 7.37
CA ILE A 167 -5.91 9.43 6.21
C ILE A 167 -6.25 10.19 4.93
N TYR A 168 -5.32 10.20 3.98
CA TYR A 168 -5.51 10.77 2.65
C TYR A 168 -5.28 9.72 1.56
N LYS A 169 -5.95 9.93 0.42
CA LYS A 169 -5.69 9.22 -0.84
C LYS A 169 -5.58 10.26 -1.95
N GLU A 170 -4.44 10.91 -2.01
CA GLU A 170 -4.23 12.05 -2.89
C GLU A 170 -2.84 12.01 -3.55
N ASP A 171 -2.64 12.86 -4.56
CA ASP A 171 -1.30 13.12 -5.07
C ASP A 171 -0.42 13.71 -3.97
N ALA A 172 0.74 13.10 -3.75
CA ALA A 172 1.65 13.48 -2.67
C ALA A 172 2.15 14.93 -2.78
N ASN A 173 2.39 15.41 -4.02
CA ASN A 173 2.87 16.76 -4.25
C ASN A 173 1.78 17.80 -3.95
N GLU A 174 0.53 17.52 -4.31
CA GLU A 174 -0.60 18.40 -4.00
C GLU A 174 -0.90 18.41 -2.50
N LEU A 175 -0.82 17.25 -1.84
CA LEU A 175 -1.03 17.17 -0.39
C LEU A 175 0.06 17.91 0.40
N ALA A 176 1.33 17.78 0.00
CA ALA A 176 2.46 18.44 0.65
C ALA A 176 2.34 19.98 0.71
N ARG A 177 1.58 20.59 -0.21
CA ARG A 177 1.32 22.04 -0.21
C ARG A 177 0.35 22.49 0.89
N ARG A 178 -0.46 21.57 1.43
CA ARG A 178 -1.59 21.87 2.32
C ARG A 178 -1.39 21.40 3.75
N VAL A 179 -0.59 20.36 3.96
CA VAL A 179 -0.33 19.77 5.27
C VAL A 179 1.02 20.21 5.82
N SER A 180 1.14 20.19 7.15
CA SER A 180 2.38 20.41 7.87
C SER A 180 2.56 19.36 8.94
N ALA A 181 3.81 19.01 9.25
CA ALA A 181 4.17 18.09 10.31
C ALA A 181 5.59 18.43 10.82
N ASP A 182 6.04 17.79 11.89
CA ASP A 182 7.44 17.90 12.30
C ASP A 182 8.34 17.03 11.42
N VAL A 183 7.90 15.81 11.11
CA VAL A 183 8.65 14.85 10.32
C VAL A 183 7.83 14.39 9.13
N ALA A 184 8.38 14.49 7.92
CA ALA A 184 7.87 13.80 6.74
C ALA A 184 8.73 12.58 6.43
N PHE A 185 8.08 11.41 6.29
CA PHE A 185 8.70 10.18 5.80
C PHE A 185 8.34 9.99 4.32
N VAL A 186 9.34 9.83 3.47
CA VAL A 186 9.22 9.83 2.00
C VAL A 186 9.87 8.56 1.45
N ASP A 187 9.07 7.57 1.09
CA ASP A 187 9.48 6.35 0.40
C ASP A 187 8.82 6.26 -0.98
N PRO A 188 9.25 7.07 -1.95
CA PRO A 188 8.57 7.22 -3.23
C PRO A 188 8.76 5.98 -4.11
N PRO A 189 7.87 5.71 -5.07
CA PRO A 189 8.10 4.72 -6.11
C PRO A 189 9.43 4.98 -6.83
N TYR A 190 10.36 4.04 -6.79
CA TYR A 190 11.74 4.25 -7.26
C TYR A 190 12.03 3.68 -8.65
N ASN A 191 11.13 2.89 -9.24
CA ASN A 191 11.33 2.27 -10.55
C ASN A 191 10.16 2.50 -11.52
N SER A 192 10.23 1.99 -12.76
CA SER A 192 9.20 2.22 -13.77
C SER A 192 7.89 1.45 -13.57
N ARG A 193 7.77 0.71 -12.48
CA ARG A 193 6.60 -0.12 -12.22
C ARG A 193 5.51 0.71 -11.56
N GLN A 194 4.34 0.70 -12.17
CA GLN A 194 3.17 1.40 -11.65
C GLN A 194 2.44 0.52 -10.64
N TYR A 195 2.37 0.95 -9.40
CA TYR A 195 1.76 0.17 -8.31
C TYR A 195 0.28 -0.11 -8.54
N SER A 196 -0.48 0.84 -9.10
CA SER A 196 -1.87 0.62 -9.51
C SER A 196 -2.03 -0.53 -10.53
N ARG A 197 -0.98 -0.79 -11.34
CA ARG A 197 -0.95 -1.90 -12.29
C ARG A 197 -0.47 -3.20 -11.66
N PHE A 198 0.36 -3.11 -10.64
CA PHE A 198 0.87 -4.25 -9.88
C PHE A 198 -0.17 -4.84 -8.96
N TYR A 199 -0.99 -4.00 -8.35
CA TYR A 199 -2.01 -4.35 -7.36
C TYR A 199 -3.44 -4.19 -7.91
N HIS A 200 -3.60 -4.25 -9.24
CA HIS A 200 -4.88 -3.99 -9.91
C HIS A 200 -6.03 -4.91 -9.47
N VAL A 201 -5.76 -6.11 -8.99
CA VAL A 201 -6.80 -7.00 -8.45
C VAL A 201 -7.34 -6.45 -7.14
N LEU A 202 -6.46 -5.98 -6.24
CA LEU A 202 -6.85 -5.33 -5.00
C LEU A 202 -7.68 -4.06 -5.29
N GLU A 203 -7.17 -3.20 -6.18
CA GLU A 203 -7.86 -1.98 -6.61
C GLU A 203 -9.27 -2.26 -7.16
N THR A 204 -9.39 -3.27 -8.03
CA THR A 204 -10.67 -3.64 -8.62
C THR A 204 -11.66 -4.17 -7.58
N ILE A 205 -11.19 -4.96 -6.61
CA ILE A 205 -12.04 -5.51 -5.55
C ILE A 205 -12.46 -4.40 -4.56
N VAL A 206 -11.58 -3.45 -4.26
CA VAL A 206 -11.93 -2.32 -3.38
C VAL A 206 -12.97 -1.42 -4.05
N LYS A 207 -12.71 -0.93 -5.24
CA LYS A 207 -13.61 -0.02 -5.97
C LYS A 207 -14.96 -0.63 -6.27
N TRP A 208 -14.98 -1.89 -6.63
CA TRP A 208 -16.15 -2.69 -6.96
C TRP A 208 -17.03 -2.10 -8.08
N ASP A 209 -16.44 -1.27 -8.94
CA ASP A 209 -17.08 -0.68 -10.11
C ASP A 209 -17.16 -1.66 -11.30
N LYS A 210 -16.59 -2.86 -11.14
CA LYS A 210 -16.64 -3.98 -12.09
C LYS A 210 -16.27 -3.58 -13.53
N PRO A 211 -15.12 -2.94 -13.75
CA PRO A 211 -14.73 -2.46 -15.06
C PRO A 211 -14.50 -3.62 -16.05
N PHE A 212 -14.55 -3.33 -17.35
CA PHE A 212 -14.07 -4.25 -18.35
C PHE A 212 -12.56 -4.46 -18.20
N LEU A 213 -12.15 -5.71 -18.10
CA LEU A 213 -10.75 -6.11 -17.92
C LEU A 213 -10.17 -6.60 -19.25
N SER A 214 -8.87 -6.35 -19.46
CA SER A 214 -8.20 -6.68 -20.71
C SER A 214 -6.83 -7.32 -20.53
N GLY A 215 -6.36 -7.99 -21.57
CA GLY A 215 -5.06 -8.65 -21.60
C GLY A 215 -4.99 -9.91 -20.75
N THR A 216 -3.85 -10.61 -20.80
CA THR A 216 -3.62 -11.88 -20.08
C THR A 216 -3.75 -11.72 -18.56
N ALA A 217 -3.30 -10.59 -18.03
CA ALA A 217 -3.34 -10.29 -16.60
C ALA A 217 -4.69 -9.69 -16.14
N MET A 218 -5.69 -9.59 -17.02
CA MET A 218 -7.03 -9.06 -16.71
C MET A 218 -6.96 -7.72 -15.99
N LYS A 219 -6.34 -6.72 -16.65
CA LYS A 219 -6.14 -5.39 -16.08
C LYS A 219 -7.30 -4.44 -16.40
N PRO A 220 -7.73 -3.60 -15.45
CA PRO A 220 -8.69 -2.52 -15.70
C PRO A 220 -8.07 -1.40 -16.56
N PRO A 221 -8.84 -0.42 -17.01
CA PRO A 221 -8.33 0.83 -17.58
C PRO A 221 -7.25 1.49 -16.70
N LEU A 222 -6.43 2.36 -17.32
CA LEU A 222 -5.35 3.05 -16.59
C LEU A 222 -5.94 4.07 -15.59
N GLU A 223 -5.49 3.98 -14.36
CA GLU A 223 -5.85 4.90 -13.27
C GLU A 223 -4.70 4.99 -12.27
N ASN A 224 -4.62 6.08 -11.52
CA ASN A 224 -3.63 6.30 -10.45
C ASN A 224 -2.18 5.99 -10.90
N MET A 225 -1.79 6.57 -12.02
CA MET A 225 -0.45 6.39 -12.58
C MET A 225 0.52 7.41 -11.98
N SER A 226 1.53 6.92 -11.26
CA SER A 226 2.51 7.77 -10.58
C SER A 226 3.56 8.34 -11.56
N GLU A 227 3.82 9.64 -11.48
CA GLU A 227 4.93 10.30 -12.18
C GLU A 227 6.31 9.90 -11.63
N TYR A 228 6.39 9.44 -10.38
CA TYR A 228 7.62 8.89 -9.79
C TYR A 228 8.13 7.64 -10.50
N SER A 229 7.26 6.92 -11.20
CA SER A 229 7.63 5.76 -12.03
C SER A 229 7.98 6.14 -13.47
N ARG A 230 8.08 7.43 -13.81
CA ARG A 230 8.34 7.95 -15.14
C ARG A 230 9.67 8.71 -15.21
N VAL A 231 9.97 9.25 -16.38
CA VAL A 231 11.20 10.05 -16.61
C VAL A 231 11.22 11.34 -15.77
N ASN A 232 10.04 11.87 -15.45
CA ASN A 232 9.88 13.09 -14.66
C ASN A 232 10.13 12.90 -13.15
N ALA A 233 10.42 11.68 -12.68
CA ALA A 233 10.60 11.38 -11.26
C ALA A 233 11.53 12.38 -10.51
N PRO A 234 12.70 12.76 -11.02
CA PRO A 234 13.56 13.74 -10.32
C PRO A 234 12.90 15.12 -10.16
N ILE A 235 12.10 15.53 -11.14
CA ILE A 235 11.42 16.85 -11.14
C ILE A 235 10.28 16.84 -10.10
N VAL A 236 9.44 15.81 -10.11
CA VAL A 236 8.34 15.72 -9.15
C VAL A 236 8.84 15.48 -7.72
N PHE A 237 9.96 14.76 -7.56
CA PHE A 237 10.60 14.60 -6.25
C PHE A 237 11.13 15.95 -5.74
N ALA A 238 11.83 16.73 -6.58
CA ALA A 238 12.30 18.05 -6.21
C ALA A 238 11.15 19.01 -5.84
N ASP A 239 10.04 18.92 -6.57
CA ASP A 239 8.84 19.71 -6.26
C ASP A 239 8.22 19.29 -4.92
N LEU A 240 8.10 17.98 -4.63
CA LEU A 240 7.64 17.47 -3.34
C LEU A 240 8.51 18.03 -2.20
N ILE A 241 9.83 17.78 -2.25
CA ILE A 241 10.78 18.17 -1.20
C ILE A 241 10.75 19.69 -0.95
N ARG A 242 10.60 20.48 -2.00
CA ARG A 242 10.50 21.95 -1.89
C ARG A 242 9.24 22.40 -1.13
N ASN A 243 8.11 21.70 -1.34
CA ASN A 243 6.80 22.11 -0.81
C ASN A 243 6.45 21.48 0.53
N LEU A 244 7.20 20.49 1.02
CA LEU A 244 7.00 19.94 2.36
C LEU A 244 7.19 21.00 3.42
N LYS A 245 6.20 21.15 4.32
CA LYS A 245 6.19 22.09 5.44
C LYS A 245 6.52 21.33 6.71
N VAL A 246 7.79 21.01 6.90
CA VAL A 246 8.27 20.13 7.98
C VAL A 246 9.64 20.58 8.49
N ARG A 247 10.01 20.14 9.70
CA ARG A 247 11.34 20.35 10.28
C ARG A 247 12.34 19.30 9.82
N TYR A 248 11.87 18.06 9.65
CA TYR A 248 12.73 16.96 9.22
C TYR A 248 12.14 16.26 8.00
N ILE A 249 12.97 15.99 7.01
CA ILE A 249 12.63 15.18 5.86
C ILE A 249 13.44 13.89 5.94
N VAL A 250 12.76 12.77 6.02
CA VAL A 250 13.36 11.43 6.06
C VAL A 250 13.04 10.72 4.77
N VAL A 251 14.05 10.41 3.97
CA VAL A 251 13.88 9.73 2.67
C VAL A 251 14.52 8.35 2.72
N THR A 252 13.77 7.32 2.37
CA THR A 252 14.30 5.99 2.10
C THR A 252 14.46 5.77 0.61
N TYR A 253 15.55 5.12 0.23
CA TYR A 253 15.82 4.77 -1.16
C TYR A 253 16.81 3.61 -1.24
N ASN A 254 16.91 2.96 -2.41
CA ASN A 254 17.83 1.85 -2.60
C ASN A 254 18.82 2.10 -3.75
N ASN A 255 19.86 1.29 -3.86
CA ASN A 255 20.92 1.40 -4.87
C ASN A 255 20.69 0.52 -6.12
N THR A 256 19.46 0.31 -6.58
CA THR A 256 19.16 -0.65 -7.67
C THR A 256 19.29 -0.09 -9.09
N TYR A 257 19.90 1.07 -9.32
CA TYR A 257 20.05 1.61 -10.68
C TYR A 257 20.96 0.78 -11.59
N ASP A 258 21.80 -0.08 -11.06
CA ASP A 258 22.63 -1.03 -11.82
C ASP A 258 21.90 -2.33 -12.20
N SER A 259 20.58 -2.40 -11.98
CA SER A 259 19.80 -3.57 -12.35
C SER A 259 19.89 -3.88 -13.84
N LYS A 260 20.04 -5.15 -14.19
CA LYS A 260 20.03 -5.63 -15.60
C LYS A 260 18.69 -5.36 -16.28
N SER A 261 17.59 -5.34 -15.52
CA SER A 261 16.25 -5.01 -16.04
C SER A 261 16.03 -3.50 -16.01
N SER A 262 15.76 -2.92 -17.15
CA SER A 262 15.45 -1.47 -17.26
C SER A 262 14.22 -1.07 -16.43
N SER A 263 13.25 -1.98 -16.26
CA SER A 263 12.04 -1.75 -15.45
C SER A 263 12.30 -1.76 -13.94
N SER A 264 13.43 -2.33 -13.50
CA SER A 264 13.84 -2.36 -12.08
C SER A 264 14.88 -1.32 -11.72
N ARG A 265 15.34 -0.53 -12.70
CA ARG A 265 16.28 0.57 -12.45
C ARG A 265 15.59 1.73 -11.77
N ASN A 266 16.27 2.32 -10.80
CA ASN A 266 15.82 3.53 -10.14
C ASN A 266 15.68 4.69 -11.14
N LYS A 267 14.67 5.54 -10.92
CA LYS A 267 14.39 6.72 -11.75
C LYS A 267 15.13 7.97 -11.27
N ILE A 268 15.52 7.99 -10.00
CA ILE A 268 16.28 9.08 -9.37
C ILE A 268 17.59 8.47 -8.88
N THR A 269 18.70 9.15 -9.05
CA THR A 269 19.99 8.71 -8.49
C THR A 269 20.13 9.16 -7.03
N LEU A 270 21.00 8.50 -6.26
CA LEU A 270 21.26 8.88 -4.87
C LEU A 270 21.89 10.27 -4.78
N GLU A 271 22.71 10.64 -5.77
CA GLU A 271 23.31 11.97 -5.90
C GLU A 271 22.22 13.03 -6.09
N GLN A 272 21.26 12.79 -7.01
CA GLN A 272 20.13 13.70 -7.23
C GLN A 272 19.27 13.86 -5.96
N ILE A 273 19.00 12.75 -5.24
CA ILE A 273 18.26 12.83 -3.96
C ILE A 273 19.02 13.72 -2.99
N LYS A 274 20.32 13.48 -2.82
CA LYS A 274 21.15 14.29 -1.90
C LYS A 274 21.19 15.76 -2.30
N GLU A 275 21.43 16.07 -3.57
CA GLU A 275 21.45 17.44 -4.07
C GLU A 275 20.13 18.17 -3.82
N ILE A 276 18.99 17.50 -4.04
CA ILE A 276 17.66 18.07 -3.81
C ILE A 276 17.43 18.31 -2.31
N LEU A 277 17.83 17.38 -1.45
CA LEU A 277 17.68 17.49 0.00
C LEU A 277 18.60 18.58 0.58
N ASP A 278 19.82 18.70 0.10
CA ASP A 278 20.79 19.71 0.55
C ASP A 278 20.33 21.16 0.24
N LEU A 279 19.38 21.35 -0.68
CA LEU A 279 18.73 22.65 -0.91
C LEU A 279 17.77 23.06 0.22
N ARG A 280 17.40 22.13 1.09
CA ARG A 280 16.47 22.37 2.20
C ARG A 280 17.16 22.44 3.56
N GLY A 281 18.40 21.96 3.68
CA GLY A 281 19.13 21.97 4.92
C GLY A 281 20.22 20.92 5.01
N LYS A 282 20.62 20.59 6.22
CA LYS A 282 21.73 19.67 6.48
C LYS A 282 21.27 18.21 6.41
N THR A 283 21.79 17.47 5.41
CA THR A 283 21.47 16.05 5.19
C THR A 283 22.52 15.13 5.80
N ARG A 284 22.06 14.15 6.59
CA ARG A 284 22.84 12.99 7.07
C ARG A 284 22.42 11.75 6.29
N ILE A 285 23.37 10.85 6.00
CA ILE A 285 23.15 9.64 5.21
C ILE A 285 23.52 8.43 6.05
N PHE A 286 22.62 7.44 6.07
CA PHE A 286 22.84 6.17 6.75
C PHE A 286 22.63 5.04 5.75
N GLU A 287 23.50 4.03 5.82
CA GLU A 287 23.44 2.86 4.94
C GLU A 287 23.19 1.60 5.78
N LYS A 288 22.27 0.75 5.33
CA LYS A 288 22.02 -0.55 5.92
C LYS A 288 22.08 -1.62 4.83
N SER A 289 22.93 -2.64 5.02
CA SER A 289 22.91 -3.81 4.16
C SER A 289 21.64 -4.60 4.38
N HIS A 290 20.88 -4.86 3.31
CA HIS A 290 19.65 -5.61 3.36
C HIS A 290 19.76 -6.89 2.52
N SER A 291 19.40 -8.05 3.10
CA SER A 291 19.28 -9.29 2.35
C SER A 291 17.96 -9.29 1.58
N ARG A 292 18.01 -9.25 0.24
CA ARG A 292 16.80 -9.34 -0.60
C ARG A 292 16.07 -10.65 -0.40
N PHE A 293 14.77 -10.57 -0.37
CA PHE A 293 13.89 -11.69 -0.69
C PHE A 293 13.97 -11.92 -2.21
N ASN A 294 14.80 -12.91 -2.65
CA ASN A 294 15.08 -13.12 -4.07
C ASN A 294 14.21 -14.24 -4.64
N ALA A 295 13.27 -13.88 -5.52
CA ALA A 295 12.64 -14.79 -6.47
C ALA A 295 13.44 -14.91 -7.82
N GLY A 296 14.63 -14.29 -7.95
CA GLY A 296 15.38 -14.21 -9.22
C GLY A 296 16.89 -14.32 -9.08
N LYS A 297 17.57 -14.59 -10.22
CA LYS A 297 19.02 -14.83 -10.36
C LYS A 297 19.90 -13.56 -10.25
N THR A 298 19.57 -12.60 -9.39
CA THR A 298 20.36 -11.37 -9.23
C THR A 298 21.27 -11.49 -8.03
N ASP A 299 22.54 -11.16 -8.20
CA ASP A 299 23.55 -11.16 -7.14
C ASP A 299 23.17 -10.13 -6.06
N SER A 300 22.82 -10.61 -4.86
CA SER A 300 22.22 -9.83 -3.78
C SER A 300 23.23 -9.19 -2.81
N THR A 301 24.52 -9.43 -3.01
CA THR A 301 25.57 -9.04 -2.05
C THR A 301 25.84 -7.54 -1.98
N LYS A 302 25.34 -6.75 -2.93
CA LYS A 302 25.56 -5.29 -3.04
C LYS A 302 24.32 -4.46 -2.80
N HIS A 303 23.19 -5.04 -2.41
CA HIS A 303 21.98 -4.28 -2.19
C HIS A 303 22.02 -3.57 -0.84
N LYS A 304 21.89 -2.24 -0.88
CA LYS A 304 21.85 -1.39 0.30
C LYS A 304 20.56 -0.60 0.30
N GLU A 305 19.97 -0.47 1.46
CA GLU A 305 18.96 0.53 1.76
C GLU A 305 19.63 1.75 2.36
N ILE A 306 19.23 2.92 1.89
CA ILE A 306 19.84 4.20 2.23
C ILE A 306 18.76 5.08 2.82
N LEU A 307 19.07 5.63 3.99
CA LEU A 307 18.21 6.57 4.69
C LEU A 307 18.91 7.94 4.70
N PHE A 308 18.22 8.94 4.18
CA PHE A 308 18.59 10.34 4.27
C PHE A 308 17.73 11.01 5.34
N ILE A 309 18.37 11.77 6.22
CA ILE A 309 17.66 12.60 7.21
C ILE A 309 18.17 14.03 7.03
N THR A 310 17.26 14.92 6.63
CA THR A 310 17.53 16.33 6.41
C THR A 310 16.82 17.13 7.50
N GLU A 311 17.62 17.90 8.25
CA GLU A 311 17.13 18.95 9.13
C GLU A 311 16.96 20.22 8.29
N VAL A 312 15.72 20.67 8.17
CA VAL A 312 15.36 21.78 7.27
C VAL A 312 15.80 23.11 7.91
N ASP A 313 16.51 23.92 7.13
CA ASP A 313 16.90 25.27 7.54
C ASP A 313 15.64 26.16 7.71
N GLU A 314 15.65 27.08 8.72
CA GLU A 314 14.56 28.01 9.00
C GLU A 314 14.29 29.00 7.86
#